data_89b9286c6ce287f690c7856d415733c1
#
_entry.id   89b9286c6ce287f690c7856d415733c1
#
_cell.length_a   1.000
_cell.length_b   1.000
_cell.length_c   1.000
_cell.angle_alpha   90.00
_cell.angle_beta   90.00
_cell.angle_gamma   90.00
#
_symmetry.space_group_name_H-M   'P 1'
#
loop_
_entity.id
_entity.type
_entity.pdbx_description
1 polymer ?
#
loop_
_entity_poly.entity_id
_entity_poly.type
_entity_poly.pdbx_seq_one_letter_code
_entity_poly.pdbx_strand_id
1 'polypeptide(L)'
;MKKTITLLLCTFATSGLMAQGNTSWIAAGIDQAQMRDVPSQSSILRSTDMDYSQGTFIVNEDWYGHQNSTVNFLTQDGEWHYRVFQTENPGHELGCTTQFGTIYGDKFYLVSKQERDPGAKITGSRFAVCDAKTMKVIKEFKYIAQNAEGKSIADGRSYLPVDEHKGYIGTSNGIWIYDSDKMTIGKQIEGSGNPNADGYGELYYAQIGTMVRANDLVFAVHQQYGLLIIDPKTDKIIRTIAAPIEKETVKGQEKEIQRGFGSIVQSKDGTLWISMTQNTAGDGSALEYMLNLNPYTFKVDTVKIPLSETIGVVPNSWYAWTADGFCASAKE
;
A
#
# COMPACT_ATOMS: atom_id res chain seq x y z
N MET A 1 20.21 -5.22 36.95
CA MET A 1 19.14 -6.22 37.08
C MET A 1 17.71 -5.68 36.87
N LYS A 2 17.37 -4.44 37.22
CA LYS A 2 16.00 -3.90 37.03
C LYS A 2 15.60 -3.61 35.57
N LYS A 3 16.53 -3.31 34.69
CA LYS A 3 16.24 -2.98 33.27
C LYS A 3 15.88 -4.19 32.40
N THR A 4 16.40 -5.37 32.74
CA THR A 4 16.16 -6.61 31.98
C THR A 4 14.77 -7.19 32.27
N ILE A 5 14.25 -6.99 33.48
CA ILE A 5 12.93 -7.49 33.87
C ILE A 5 11.82 -6.66 33.20
N THR A 6 12.02 -5.35 33.05
CA THR A 6 11.02 -4.46 32.42
C THR A 6 10.92 -4.72 30.93
N LEU A 7 12.04 -5.04 30.26
CA LEU A 7 12.05 -5.38 28.83
C LEU A 7 11.38 -6.74 28.56
N LEU A 8 11.57 -7.70 29.48
CA LEU A 8 10.94 -9.02 29.39
C LEU A 8 9.43 -8.96 29.61
N LEU A 9 8.95 -8.08 30.51
CA LEU A 9 7.52 -7.87 30.71
C LEU A 9 6.84 -7.23 29.50
N CYS A 10 7.49 -6.29 28.82
CA CYS A 10 6.94 -5.67 27.60
C CYS A 10 6.86 -6.67 26.43
N THR A 11 7.87 -7.55 26.28
CA THR A 11 7.84 -8.59 25.23
C THR A 11 6.80 -9.69 25.51
N PHE A 12 6.59 -10.05 26.78
CA PHE A 12 5.53 -11.00 27.16
C PHE A 12 4.12 -10.41 27.03
N ALA A 13 3.94 -9.13 27.33
CA ALA A 13 2.66 -8.45 27.16
C ALA A 13 2.28 -8.35 25.68
N THR A 14 3.23 -8.02 24.81
CA THR A 14 2.97 -7.93 23.36
C THR A 14 2.72 -9.31 22.75
N SER A 15 3.48 -10.35 23.14
CA SER A 15 3.23 -11.69 22.60
C SER A 15 1.95 -12.33 23.14
N GLY A 16 1.56 -12.06 24.38
CA GLY A 16 0.29 -12.52 24.95
C GLY A 16 -0.94 -11.84 24.33
N LEU A 17 -0.81 -10.57 23.97
CA LEU A 17 -1.85 -9.81 23.25
C LEU A 17 -1.98 -10.25 21.79
N MET A 18 -0.90 -10.64 21.15
CA MET A 18 -0.87 -11.17 19.79
C MET A 18 -1.61 -12.52 19.67
N ALA A 19 -1.55 -13.35 20.72
CA ALA A 19 -2.23 -14.64 20.75
C ALA A 19 -3.77 -14.54 20.94
N GLN A 20 -4.27 -13.35 21.34
CA GLN A 20 -5.71 -13.13 21.57
C GLN A 20 -6.43 -12.43 20.42
N GLY A 21 -5.77 -12.16 19.30
CA GLY A 21 -6.35 -11.54 18.08
C GLY A 21 -6.95 -10.14 18.32
N ASN A 22 -6.88 -9.30 17.35
CA ASN A 22 -7.59 -8.02 17.15
C ASN A 22 -7.33 -6.84 18.08
N THR A 23 -6.69 -6.97 19.22
CA THR A 23 -6.65 -5.88 20.20
C THR A 23 -5.27 -5.46 20.65
N SER A 24 -4.25 -6.15 20.20
CA SER A 24 -2.95 -6.08 20.84
C SER A 24 -2.21 -4.75 20.70
N TRP A 25 -2.39 -4.07 19.61
CA TRP A 25 -1.71 -2.79 19.38
C TRP A 25 -2.54 -1.57 19.79
N ILE A 26 -3.86 -1.75 19.92
CA ILE A 26 -4.77 -0.70 20.39
C ILE A 26 -4.70 -0.58 21.93
N ALA A 27 -4.35 -1.67 22.60
CA ALA A 27 -4.39 -1.76 24.07
C ALA A 27 -3.34 -0.92 24.79
N ALA A 28 -2.37 -0.33 24.13
CA ALA A 28 -1.36 0.50 24.79
C ALA A 28 -1.88 1.84 25.36
N GLY A 29 -3.15 2.15 25.17
CA GLY A 29 -3.75 3.38 25.70
C GLY A 29 -5.26 3.37 25.88
N ILE A 30 -5.95 2.25 25.62
CA ILE A 30 -7.41 2.15 25.74
C ILE A 30 -7.76 1.08 26.77
N ASP A 31 -8.58 1.44 27.75
CA ASP A 31 -9.10 0.50 28.74
C ASP A 31 -9.88 -0.62 28.04
N GLN A 32 -9.57 -1.88 28.36
CA GLN A 32 -10.27 -3.04 27.80
C GLN A 32 -11.79 -3.01 28.02
N ALA A 33 -12.26 -2.27 29.03
CA ALA A 33 -13.67 -2.05 29.24
C ALA A 33 -14.32 -1.23 28.11
N GLN A 34 -13.60 -0.26 27.54
CA GLN A 34 -14.10 0.55 26.42
C GLN A 34 -14.17 -0.23 25.10
N MET A 35 -13.41 -1.30 24.98
CA MET A 35 -13.46 -2.15 23.79
C MET A 35 -14.65 -3.14 23.79
N ARG A 36 -15.27 -3.37 24.94
CA ARG A 36 -16.47 -4.23 25.05
C ARG A 36 -17.73 -3.56 24.49
N ASP A 37 -17.69 -2.24 24.34
CA ASP A 37 -18.79 -1.46 23.79
C ASP A 37 -18.67 -1.24 22.26
N VAL A 38 -17.65 -1.82 21.60
CA VAL A 38 -17.65 -1.91 20.14
C VAL A 38 -18.87 -2.75 19.74
N PRO A 39 -19.83 -2.18 19.01
CA PRO A 39 -21.04 -2.87 18.64
C PRO A 39 -20.72 -4.22 18.01
N SER A 40 -21.32 -5.30 18.51
CA SER A 40 -21.28 -6.59 17.82
C SER A 40 -21.86 -6.39 16.42
N GLN A 41 -21.42 -7.19 15.44
CA GLN A 41 -21.92 -7.10 14.05
C GLN A 41 -23.46 -7.04 13.91
N SER A 42 -24.17 -7.51 14.93
CA SER A 42 -25.64 -7.50 14.98
C SER A 42 -26.25 -6.14 15.33
N SER A 43 -25.48 -5.19 15.84
CA SER A 43 -25.97 -3.85 16.23
C SER A 43 -25.64 -2.76 15.19
N ILE A 44 -24.94 -3.10 14.11
CA ILE A 44 -24.74 -2.19 12.99
C ILE A 44 -26.08 -2.08 12.27
N LEU A 45 -26.86 -1.09 12.66
CA LEU A 45 -28.06 -0.71 11.92
C LEU A 45 -27.62 -0.39 10.48
N ARG A 46 -28.21 -1.10 9.52
CA ARG A 46 -28.08 -0.73 8.09
C ARG A 46 -28.68 0.67 7.95
N SER A 47 -27.84 1.67 7.91
CA SER A 47 -28.27 2.96 7.40
C SER A 47 -28.37 2.82 5.89
N THR A 48 -29.57 2.63 5.38
CA THR A 48 -29.84 2.56 3.94
C THR A 48 -29.52 3.87 3.22
N ASP A 49 -29.20 4.92 3.95
CA ASP A 49 -28.99 6.28 3.48
C ASP A 49 -27.65 6.89 3.89
N MET A 50 -26.67 6.08 4.27
CA MET A 50 -25.34 6.62 4.65
C MET A 50 -24.64 7.24 3.45
N ASP A 51 -24.28 8.51 3.58
CA ASP A 51 -23.49 9.24 2.61
C ASP A 51 -22.03 9.31 3.06
N TYR A 52 -21.17 8.50 2.44
CA TYR A 52 -19.75 8.43 2.75
C TYR A 52 -18.92 9.57 2.13
N SER A 53 -19.56 10.59 1.53
CA SER A 53 -18.84 11.75 0.97
C SER A 53 -18.33 12.74 2.01
N GLN A 54 -18.80 12.63 3.26
CA GLN A 54 -18.52 13.58 4.34
C GLN A 54 -17.83 12.91 5.52
N GLY A 55 -16.54 12.57 5.33
CA GLY A 55 -15.75 11.93 6.38
C GLY A 55 -14.44 11.36 5.87
N THR A 56 -13.89 10.41 6.59
CA THR A 56 -12.59 9.81 6.30
C THR A 56 -12.71 8.29 6.28
N PHE A 57 -12.32 7.67 5.17
CA PHE A 57 -12.14 6.22 5.11
C PHE A 57 -10.82 5.82 5.75
N ILE A 58 -10.87 4.74 6.51
CA ILE A 58 -9.70 4.09 7.10
C ILE A 58 -9.65 2.66 6.57
N VAL A 59 -8.70 2.40 5.67
CA VAL A 59 -8.44 1.07 5.15
C VAL A 59 -7.58 0.32 6.16
N ASN A 60 -8.08 -0.82 6.63
CA ASN A 60 -7.39 -1.66 7.59
C ASN A 60 -6.81 -2.87 6.86
N GLU A 61 -5.49 -2.95 6.83
CA GLU A 61 -4.76 -4.09 6.26
C GLU A 61 -5.12 -5.41 6.93
N ASP A 62 -5.40 -5.32 8.24
CA ASP A 62 -5.68 -6.42 9.15
C ASP A 62 -4.47 -7.35 9.37
N TRP A 63 -4.62 -8.33 10.24
CA TRP A 63 -3.56 -9.26 10.59
C TRP A 63 -3.62 -10.51 9.75
N TYR A 64 -2.56 -10.78 8.98
CA TYR A 64 -2.44 -12.00 8.20
C TYR A 64 -2.58 -13.26 9.07
N GLY A 65 -3.41 -14.19 8.64
CA GLY A 65 -3.73 -15.43 9.35
C GLY A 65 -5.03 -15.39 10.15
N HIS A 66 -5.76 -14.27 10.16
CA HIS A 66 -6.97 -14.10 10.96
C HIS A 66 -8.22 -13.79 10.14
N GLN A 67 -8.17 -12.79 9.30
CA GLN A 67 -9.34 -12.36 8.49
C GLN A 67 -8.93 -11.53 7.28
N ASN A 68 -9.88 -11.34 6.37
CA ASN A 68 -9.73 -10.37 5.29
C ASN A 68 -9.75 -8.93 5.81
N SER A 69 -9.23 -8.03 5.01
CA SER A 69 -9.15 -6.61 5.31
C SER A 69 -10.52 -5.95 5.41
N THR A 70 -10.55 -4.80 6.07
CA THR A 70 -11.79 -4.04 6.30
C THR A 70 -11.60 -2.57 5.97
N VAL A 71 -12.70 -1.87 5.76
CA VAL A 71 -12.73 -0.41 5.68
C VAL A 71 -13.64 0.12 6.77
N ASN A 72 -13.14 1.07 7.54
CA ASN A 72 -13.94 1.84 8.48
C ASN A 72 -14.16 3.25 7.92
N PHE A 73 -15.14 3.93 8.47
CA PHE A 73 -15.43 5.31 8.12
C PHE A 73 -15.63 6.14 9.38
N LEU A 74 -14.99 7.29 9.42
CA LEU A 74 -15.12 8.28 10.47
C LEU A 74 -15.85 9.50 9.90
N THR A 75 -17.01 9.82 10.42
CA THR A 75 -17.78 10.99 10.03
C THR A 75 -17.11 12.28 10.52
N GLN A 76 -17.51 13.42 9.97
CA GLN A 76 -16.97 14.73 10.38
C GLN A 76 -17.29 15.11 11.83
N ASP A 77 -18.37 14.60 12.40
CA ASP A 77 -18.78 14.79 13.78
C ASP A 77 -18.21 13.75 14.76
N GLY A 78 -17.38 12.84 14.25
CA GLY A 78 -16.60 11.90 15.06
C GLY A 78 -17.24 10.53 15.28
N GLU A 79 -18.32 10.20 14.58
CA GLU A 79 -18.95 8.88 14.68
C GLU A 79 -18.17 7.85 13.85
N TRP A 80 -17.89 6.67 14.42
CA TRP A 80 -17.22 5.57 13.76
C TRP A 80 -18.19 4.55 13.20
N HIS A 81 -18.06 4.24 11.92
CA HIS A 81 -18.73 3.15 11.22
C HIS A 81 -17.71 2.08 10.85
N TYR A 82 -17.88 0.90 11.43
CA TYR A 82 -16.94 -0.21 11.23
C TYR A 82 -17.36 -1.11 10.07
N ARG A 83 -16.35 -1.62 9.32
CA ARG A 83 -16.54 -2.61 8.26
C ARG A 83 -17.55 -2.16 7.21
N VAL A 84 -17.49 -0.90 6.80
CA VAL A 84 -18.49 -0.30 5.88
C VAL A 84 -18.55 -1.02 4.54
N PHE A 85 -17.43 -1.58 4.05
CA PHE A 85 -17.45 -2.38 2.83
C PHE A 85 -18.38 -3.60 2.98
N GLN A 86 -18.22 -4.40 4.03
CA GLN A 86 -19.03 -5.59 4.28
C GLN A 86 -20.48 -5.23 4.64
N THR A 87 -20.67 -4.13 5.35
CA THR A 87 -22.01 -3.65 5.74
C THR A 87 -22.84 -3.28 4.51
N GLU A 88 -22.23 -2.56 3.57
CA GLU A 88 -22.91 -2.11 2.37
C GLU A 88 -23.02 -3.20 1.29
N ASN A 89 -22.21 -4.26 1.37
CA ASN A 89 -22.14 -5.35 0.41
C ASN A 89 -22.22 -6.71 1.11
N PRO A 90 -23.38 -7.12 1.63
CA PRO A 90 -23.52 -8.38 2.35
C PRO A 90 -23.11 -9.58 1.49
N GLY A 91 -22.21 -10.41 2.01
CA GLY A 91 -21.66 -11.58 1.32
C GLY A 91 -20.41 -11.30 0.47
N HIS A 92 -20.00 -10.04 0.34
CA HIS A 92 -18.75 -9.64 -0.29
C HIS A 92 -17.66 -9.38 0.76
N GLU A 93 -16.41 -9.64 0.39
CA GLU A 93 -15.24 -9.37 1.22
C GLU A 93 -14.15 -8.72 0.37
N LEU A 94 -13.35 -7.86 1.02
CA LEU A 94 -12.05 -7.47 0.46
C LEU A 94 -11.10 -8.66 0.52
N GLY A 95 -9.98 -8.55 -0.17
CA GLY A 95 -8.90 -9.52 -0.03
C GLY A 95 -8.17 -9.41 1.30
N CYS A 96 -7.07 -10.09 1.39
CA CYS A 96 -6.15 -10.06 2.50
C CYS A 96 -5.11 -8.96 2.28
N THR A 97 -4.74 -8.25 3.35
CA THR A 97 -3.68 -7.25 3.32
C THR A 97 -3.98 -6.17 2.27
N THR A 98 -5.14 -5.50 2.43
CA THR A 98 -5.49 -4.34 1.61
C THR A 98 -4.65 -3.15 2.03
N GLN A 99 -3.59 -2.90 1.28
CA GLN A 99 -2.58 -1.91 1.60
C GLN A 99 -2.84 -0.54 0.96
N PHE A 100 -3.76 -0.48 0.00
CA PHE A 100 -3.98 0.73 -0.77
C PHE A 100 -5.45 1.01 -1.03
N GLY A 101 -5.83 2.27 -0.86
CA GLY A 101 -7.14 2.77 -1.23
C GLY A 101 -7.02 4.20 -1.77
N THR A 102 -7.70 4.49 -2.87
CA THR A 102 -7.73 5.85 -3.44
C THR A 102 -9.08 6.15 -4.05
N ILE A 103 -9.49 7.40 -3.93
CA ILE A 103 -10.72 7.92 -4.55
C ILE A 103 -10.36 8.73 -5.78
N TYR A 104 -11.03 8.46 -6.89
CA TYR A 104 -10.95 9.25 -8.10
C TYR A 104 -12.32 9.40 -8.73
N GLY A 105 -12.74 10.64 -8.91
CA GLY A 105 -14.11 10.94 -9.31
C GLY A 105 -15.12 10.42 -8.27
N ASP A 106 -16.05 9.63 -8.72
CA ASP A 106 -17.09 8.99 -7.91
C ASP A 106 -16.77 7.56 -7.44
N LYS A 107 -15.53 7.11 -7.66
CA LYS A 107 -15.12 5.73 -7.39
C LYS A 107 -14.04 5.64 -6.32
N PHE A 108 -14.18 4.63 -5.48
CA PHE A 108 -13.16 4.23 -4.51
C PHE A 108 -12.55 2.90 -4.95
N TYR A 109 -11.24 2.94 -5.19
CA TYR A 109 -10.44 1.81 -5.65
C TYR A 109 -9.66 1.23 -4.46
N LEU A 110 -9.79 -0.07 -4.23
CA LEU A 110 -9.16 -0.78 -3.13
C LEU A 110 -8.29 -1.91 -3.70
N VAL A 111 -7.05 -1.99 -3.23
CA VAL A 111 -6.06 -2.97 -3.71
C VAL A 111 -5.60 -3.83 -2.56
N SER A 112 -5.82 -5.14 -2.69
CA SER A 112 -5.39 -6.15 -1.73
C SER A 112 -4.25 -6.98 -2.28
N LYS A 113 -3.35 -7.42 -1.41
CA LYS A 113 -2.24 -8.29 -1.77
C LYS A 113 -2.73 -9.63 -2.31
N GLN A 114 -3.64 -10.26 -1.60
CA GLN A 114 -4.17 -11.58 -1.94
C GLN A 114 -5.71 -11.57 -1.87
N GLU A 115 -6.34 -12.53 -2.53
CA GLU A 115 -7.79 -12.64 -2.59
C GLU A 115 -8.43 -13.12 -1.29
N ARG A 116 -7.63 -13.77 -0.41
CA ARG A 116 -8.16 -14.31 0.84
C ARG A 116 -7.07 -14.49 1.87
N ASP A 117 -7.37 -14.12 3.11
CA ASP A 117 -6.59 -14.49 4.27
C ASP A 117 -6.75 -16.00 4.60
N PRO A 118 -5.68 -16.70 5.04
CA PRO A 118 -5.79 -18.10 5.45
C PRO A 118 -6.84 -18.37 6.54
N GLY A 119 -7.08 -17.41 7.44
CA GLY A 119 -8.09 -17.49 8.49
C GLY A 119 -9.51 -17.11 8.04
N ALA A 120 -9.67 -16.49 6.87
CA ALA A 120 -10.97 -16.05 6.39
C ALA A 120 -11.78 -17.19 5.77
N LYS A 121 -13.11 -17.14 5.94
CA LYS A 121 -14.05 -18.10 5.38
C LYS A 121 -14.45 -17.77 3.95
N ILE A 122 -14.51 -16.48 3.61
CA ILE A 122 -14.96 -15.97 2.32
C ILE A 122 -13.76 -15.51 1.51
N THR A 123 -13.76 -15.84 0.23
CA THR A 123 -12.78 -15.29 -0.71
C THR A 123 -13.25 -13.92 -1.15
N GLY A 124 -12.39 -12.93 -1.03
CA GLY A 124 -12.62 -11.57 -1.49
C GLY A 124 -11.91 -11.27 -2.82
N SER A 125 -11.57 -10.01 -3.00
CA SER A 125 -11.00 -9.48 -4.24
C SER A 125 -9.62 -8.87 -4.03
N ARG A 126 -8.73 -9.03 -5.00
CA ARG A 126 -7.43 -8.33 -5.04
C ARG A 126 -7.56 -6.89 -5.52
N PHE A 127 -8.59 -6.61 -6.29
CA PHE A 127 -8.91 -5.26 -6.73
C PHE A 127 -10.42 -5.07 -6.72
N ALA A 128 -10.89 -4.07 -5.99
CA ALA A 128 -12.30 -3.71 -5.90
C ALA A 128 -12.51 -2.26 -6.29
N VAL A 129 -13.61 -2.01 -7.00
CA VAL A 129 -14.09 -0.68 -7.37
C VAL A 129 -15.45 -0.50 -6.72
N CYS A 130 -15.57 0.52 -5.88
CA CYS A 130 -16.80 0.87 -5.18
C CYS A 130 -17.25 2.27 -5.59
N ASP A 131 -18.52 2.54 -5.45
CA ASP A 131 -19.05 3.89 -5.44
C ASP A 131 -18.56 4.60 -4.16
N ALA A 132 -17.90 5.73 -4.29
CA ALA A 132 -17.27 6.42 -3.17
C ALA A 132 -18.28 7.04 -2.19
N LYS A 133 -19.51 7.30 -2.64
CA LYS A 133 -20.56 7.90 -1.83
C LYS A 133 -21.35 6.85 -1.04
N THR A 134 -21.56 5.68 -1.60
CA THR A 134 -22.42 4.64 -1.03
C THR A 134 -21.66 3.40 -0.57
N MET A 135 -20.37 3.32 -0.87
CA MET A 135 -19.51 2.15 -0.64
C MET A 135 -19.99 0.87 -1.34
N LYS A 136 -21.00 0.97 -2.23
CA LYS A 136 -21.50 -0.17 -2.99
C LYS A 136 -20.47 -0.65 -4.01
N VAL A 137 -20.25 -1.95 -4.05
CA VAL A 137 -19.38 -2.58 -5.05
C VAL A 137 -19.95 -2.36 -6.45
N ILE A 138 -19.11 -1.84 -7.34
CA ILE A 138 -19.36 -1.72 -8.77
C ILE A 138 -18.72 -2.89 -9.51
N LYS A 139 -17.46 -3.22 -9.16
CA LYS A 139 -16.71 -4.29 -9.78
C LYS A 139 -15.70 -4.90 -8.81
N GLU A 140 -15.49 -6.19 -8.91
CA GLU A 140 -14.49 -6.93 -8.16
C GLU A 140 -13.67 -7.83 -9.07
N PHE A 141 -12.38 -7.97 -8.73
CA PHE A 141 -11.46 -8.85 -9.40
C PHE A 141 -10.78 -9.74 -8.36
N LYS A 142 -11.12 -11.00 -8.38
CA LYS A 142 -10.47 -11.99 -7.50
C LYS A 142 -8.96 -12.06 -7.76
N TYR A 143 -8.55 -11.95 -9.02
CA TYR A 143 -7.17 -11.94 -9.46
C TYR A 143 -6.89 -10.74 -10.35
N ILE A 144 -5.70 -10.14 -10.25
CA ILE A 144 -5.25 -9.11 -11.18
C ILE A 144 -4.74 -9.77 -12.45
N ALA A 145 -3.95 -10.81 -12.32
CA ALA A 145 -3.47 -11.63 -13.43
C ALA A 145 -3.24 -13.07 -12.99
N GLN A 146 -3.36 -13.97 -13.95
CA GLN A 146 -3.15 -15.42 -13.77
C GLN A 146 -2.31 -15.97 -14.91
N ASN A 147 -1.55 -17.01 -14.61
CA ASN A 147 -0.86 -17.80 -15.63
C ASN A 147 -1.82 -18.81 -16.30
N ALA A 148 -1.30 -19.61 -17.23
CA ALA A 148 -2.10 -20.61 -17.96
C ALA A 148 -2.73 -21.68 -17.05
N GLU A 149 -2.12 -21.95 -15.90
CA GLU A 149 -2.62 -22.89 -14.89
C GLU A 149 -3.65 -22.28 -13.92
N GLY A 150 -4.00 -20.99 -14.12
CA GLY A 150 -4.95 -20.27 -13.28
C GLY A 150 -4.39 -19.80 -11.93
N LYS A 151 -3.07 -19.87 -11.73
CA LYS A 151 -2.43 -19.33 -10.53
C LYS A 151 -2.25 -17.83 -10.66
N SER A 152 -2.43 -17.12 -9.55
CA SER A 152 -2.12 -15.69 -9.52
C SER A 152 -0.63 -15.45 -9.76
N ILE A 153 -0.33 -14.49 -10.61
CA ILE A 153 1.03 -14.02 -10.92
C ILE A 153 1.23 -12.55 -10.55
N ALA A 154 0.28 -11.95 -9.85
CA ALA A 154 0.33 -10.55 -9.44
C ALA A 154 -0.44 -10.35 -8.13
N ASP A 155 0.29 -10.02 -7.07
CA ASP A 155 -0.27 -9.57 -5.80
C ASP A 155 -0.43 -8.04 -5.86
N GLY A 156 -1.60 -7.52 -5.45
CA GLY A 156 -1.86 -6.09 -5.52
C GLY A 156 -0.99 -5.28 -4.55
N ARG A 157 -0.63 -4.05 -4.96
CA ARG A 157 0.18 -3.12 -4.16
C ARG A 157 -0.39 -1.72 -4.13
N SER A 158 -0.68 -1.15 -5.28
CA SER A 158 -1.11 0.24 -5.41
C SER A 158 -2.00 0.42 -6.64
N TYR A 159 -2.64 1.56 -6.73
CA TYR A 159 -3.41 1.97 -7.91
C TYR A 159 -3.19 3.44 -8.19
N LEU A 160 -3.01 3.79 -9.45
CA LEU A 160 -2.99 5.15 -9.93
C LEU A 160 -4.09 5.36 -10.97
N PRO A 161 -5.10 6.19 -10.72
CA PRO A 161 -5.96 6.65 -11.79
C PRO A 161 -5.13 7.55 -12.73
N VAL A 162 -4.95 7.12 -13.96
CA VAL A 162 -4.18 7.86 -14.97
C VAL A 162 -5.05 8.99 -15.54
N ASP A 163 -6.28 8.65 -15.89
CA ASP A 163 -7.33 9.55 -16.34
C ASP A 163 -8.71 8.90 -16.10
N GLU A 164 -9.78 9.48 -16.63
CA GLU A 164 -11.15 8.98 -16.47
C GLU A 164 -11.34 7.59 -17.08
N HIS A 165 -10.57 7.25 -18.11
CA HIS A 165 -10.71 6.03 -18.91
C HIS A 165 -9.74 4.93 -18.52
N LYS A 166 -8.65 5.27 -17.78
CA LYS A 166 -7.54 4.35 -17.53
C LYS A 166 -6.90 4.53 -16.17
N GLY A 167 -6.54 3.40 -15.56
CA GLY A 167 -5.69 3.35 -14.37
C GLY A 167 -4.56 2.32 -14.51
N TYR A 168 -3.60 2.43 -13.61
CA TYR A 168 -2.50 1.49 -13.46
C TYR A 168 -2.57 0.80 -12.11
N ILE A 169 -2.58 -0.53 -12.13
CA ILE A 169 -2.51 -1.35 -10.93
C ILE A 169 -1.05 -1.76 -10.72
N GLY A 170 -0.43 -1.25 -9.66
CA GLY A 170 0.88 -1.69 -9.20
C GLY A 170 0.77 -3.01 -8.45
N THR A 171 1.64 -3.94 -8.75
CA THR A 171 1.61 -5.29 -8.18
C THR A 171 2.98 -5.77 -7.74
N SER A 172 3.07 -6.97 -7.16
CA SER A 172 4.33 -7.67 -6.91
C SER A 172 5.06 -8.07 -8.19
N ASN A 173 4.40 -7.99 -9.34
CA ASN A 173 4.93 -8.32 -10.66
C ASN A 173 4.53 -7.26 -11.68
N GLY A 174 5.12 -6.07 -11.55
CA GLY A 174 4.95 -4.98 -12.50
C GLY A 174 3.60 -4.27 -12.42
N ILE A 175 3.30 -3.54 -13.49
CA ILE A 175 2.16 -2.64 -13.63
C ILE A 175 1.18 -3.22 -14.64
N TRP A 176 -0.09 -3.32 -14.24
CA TRP A 176 -1.18 -3.81 -15.08
C TRP A 176 -2.14 -2.67 -15.43
N ILE A 177 -2.56 -2.61 -16.69
CA ILE A 177 -3.45 -1.57 -17.19
C ILE A 177 -4.89 -1.93 -16.84
N TYR A 178 -5.61 -1.01 -16.21
CA TYR A 178 -7.04 -1.10 -15.97
C TYR A 178 -7.79 -0.16 -16.92
N ASP A 179 -8.72 -0.71 -17.69
CA ASP A 179 -9.66 0.03 -18.54
C ASP A 179 -10.89 0.37 -17.69
N SER A 180 -11.05 1.66 -17.36
CA SER A 180 -12.14 2.12 -16.48
C SER A 180 -13.49 2.11 -17.17
N ASP A 181 -13.53 2.27 -18.49
CA ASP A 181 -14.79 2.27 -19.26
C ASP A 181 -15.37 0.87 -19.37
N LYS A 182 -14.51 -0.12 -19.66
CA LYS A 182 -14.92 -1.53 -19.76
C LYS A 182 -14.90 -2.26 -18.44
N MET A 183 -14.30 -1.66 -17.42
CA MET A 183 -14.04 -2.30 -16.12
C MET A 183 -13.34 -3.65 -16.29
N THR A 184 -12.20 -3.64 -16.97
CA THR A 184 -11.38 -4.84 -17.22
C THR A 184 -9.93 -4.58 -16.96
N ILE A 185 -9.24 -5.60 -16.46
CA ILE A 185 -7.78 -5.59 -16.34
C ILE A 185 -7.19 -6.11 -17.65
N GLY A 186 -6.34 -5.33 -18.26
CA GLY A 186 -5.70 -5.61 -19.54
C GLY A 186 -4.30 -6.18 -19.40
N LYS A 187 -3.43 -5.80 -20.32
CA LYS A 187 -2.04 -6.27 -20.37
C LYS A 187 -1.16 -5.59 -19.32
N GLN A 188 -0.05 -6.23 -19.04
CA GLN A 188 1.06 -5.64 -18.28
C GLN A 188 1.80 -4.61 -19.12
N ILE A 189 2.29 -3.55 -18.49
CA ILE A 189 3.22 -2.62 -19.12
C ILE A 189 4.56 -3.35 -19.34
N GLU A 190 4.98 -3.41 -20.60
CA GLU A 190 6.21 -4.10 -21.00
C GLU A 190 7.43 -3.54 -20.25
N GLY A 191 8.27 -4.45 -19.72
CA GLY A 191 9.46 -4.12 -18.96
C GLY A 191 9.22 -3.73 -17.50
N SER A 192 7.97 -3.69 -17.02
CA SER A 192 7.68 -3.41 -15.61
C SER A 192 7.63 -4.65 -14.74
N GLY A 193 7.47 -5.84 -15.30
CA GLY A 193 7.35 -7.10 -14.59
C GLY A 193 8.61 -7.95 -14.65
N ASN A 194 8.60 -9.07 -13.94
CA ASN A 194 9.60 -10.12 -14.07
C ASN A 194 9.11 -11.13 -15.11
N PRO A 195 9.78 -11.22 -16.29
CA PRO A 195 9.34 -12.12 -17.35
C PRO A 195 9.48 -13.61 -17.00
N ASN A 196 10.25 -13.93 -15.96
CA ASN A 196 10.50 -15.30 -15.51
C ASN A 196 9.76 -15.62 -14.20
N ALA A 197 8.67 -14.94 -13.89
CA ALA A 197 7.93 -15.09 -12.67
C ALA A 197 7.06 -16.37 -12.65
N ASP A 198 7.68 -17.54 -12.71
CA ASP A 198 7.00 -18.83 -12.61
C ASP A 198 6.78 -19.28 -11.16
N GLY A 199 7.62 -18.80 -10.24
CA GLY A 199 7.63 -19.17 -8.84
C GLY A 199 7.19 -18.06 -7.90
N TYR A 200 6.73 -18.44 -6.72
CA TYR A 200 6.29 -17.49 -5.71
C TYR A 200 7.37 -16.48 -5.32
N GLY A 201 8.62 -16.91 -5.17
CA GLY A 201 9.74 -16.02 -4.82
C GLY A 201 10.08 -15.00 -5.91
N GLU A 202 9.88 -15.34 -7.15
CA GLU A 202 10.22 -14.52 -8.31
C GLU A 202 9.21 -13.39 -8.55
N LEU A 203 7.97 -13.55 -8.07
CA LEU A 203 6.95 -12.50 -8.12
C LEU A 203 7.38 -11.23 -7.38
N TYR A 204 8.21 -11.36 -6.35
CA TYR A 204 8.57 -10.23 -5.49
C TYR A 204 9.81 -9.46 -5.96
N TYR A 205 10.37 -9.77 -7.12
CA TYR A 205 11.50 -9.02 -7.70
C TYR A 205 11.08 -7.81 -8.53
N ALA A 206 9.81 -7.70 -8.89
CA ALA A 206 9.30 -6.62 -9.73
C ALA A 206 8.15 -5.86 -9.04
N GLN A 207 8.22 -5.71 -7.73
CA GLN A 207 7.19 -5.01 -6.96
C GLN A 207 7.14 -3.53 -7.31
N ILE A 208 5.92 -3.04 -7.46
CA ILE A 208 5.62 -1.62 -7.69
C ILE A 208 5.17 -1.00 -6.38
N GLY A 209 5.80 0.09 -5.97
CA GLY A 209 5.37 0.90 -4.85
C GLY A 209 4.28 1.90 -5.24
N THR A 210 4.37 3.10 -4.67
CA THR A 210 3.47 4.20 -5.07
C THR A 210 3.79 4.68 -6.48
N MET A 211 2.76 5.25 -7.09
CA MET A 211 2.84 5.88 -8.41
C MET A 211 2.22 7.26 -8.34
N VAL A 212 2.75 8.20 -9.09
CA VAL A 212 2.18 9.56 -9.24
C VAL A 212 2.16 9.97 -10.70
N ARG A 213 1.18 10.80 -11.06
CA ARG A 213 1.11 11.45 -12.37
C ARG A 213 1.59 12.88 -12.26
N ALA A 214 2.61 13.25 -13.03
CA ALA A 214 3.14 14.60 -13.11
C ALA A 214 3.66 14.88 -14.51
N ASN A 215 3.55 16.11 -15.02
CA ASN A 215 4.01 16.53 -16.33
C ASN A 215 3.59 15.56 -17.47
N ASP A 216 2.32 15.16 -17.49
CA ASP A 216 1.74 14.20 -18.44
C ASP A 216 2.39 12.79 -18.46
N LEU A 217 3.27 12.51 -17.50
CA LEU A 217 3.94 11.23 -17.33
C LEU A 217 3.52 10.56 -16.03
N VAL A 218 3.74 9.26 -15.94
CA VAL A 218 3.60 8.49 -14.71
C VAL A 218 4.99 8.13 -14.19
N PHE A 219 5.18 8.34 -12.91
CA PHE A 219 6.40 7.99 -12.16
C PHE A 219 6.03 6.88 -11.19
N ALA A 220 6.62 5.71 -11.36
CA ALA A 220 6.33 4.52 -10.58
C ALA A 220 7.58 4.00 -9.88
N VAL A 221 7.52 3.84 -8.57
CA VAL A 221 8.59 3.19 -7.81
C VAL A 221 8.60 1.70 -8.15
N HIS A 222 9.76 1.22 -8.57
CA HIS A 222 10.00 -0.19 -8.86
C HIS A 222 11.10 -0.72 -7.95
N GLN A 223 10.83 -1.83 -7.27
CA GLN A 223 11.72 -2.41 -6.27
C GLN A 223 13.16 -2.60 -6.78
N GLN A 224 13.33 -3.11 -7.98
CA GLN A 224 14.64 -3.46 -8.51
C GLN A 224 15.25 -2.40 -9.42
N TYR A 225 14.42 -1.75 -10.23
CA TYR A 225 14.92 -0.84 -11.28
C TYR A 225 15.03 0.60 -10.80
N GLY A 226 14.40 0.95 -9.68
CA GLY A 226 14.37 2.30 -9.18
C GLY A 226 13.07 3.02 -9.54
N LEU A 227 13.12 4.07 -10.35
CA LEU A 227 11.95 4.84 -10.76
C LEU A 227 11.68 4.66 -12.25
N LEU A 228 10.54 4.07 -12.58
CA LEU A 228 10.07 3.97 -13.95
C LEU A 228 9.32 5.24 -14.34
N ILE A 229 9.64 5.80 -15.51
CA ILE A 229 8.93 6.93 -16.09
C ILE A 229 8.19 6.42 -17.32
N ILE A 230 6.87 6.54 -17.30
CA ILE A 230 5.97 5.93 -18.27
C ILE A 230 5.21 7.03 -19.00
N ASP A 231 5.16 6.94 -20.32
CA ASP A 231 4.24 7.73 -21.14
C ASP A 231 2.85 7.05 -21.13
N PRO A 232 1.85 7.63 -20.46
CA PRO A 232 0.54 7.01 -20.38
C PRO A 232 -0.25 7.04 -21.69
N LYS A 233 0.18 7.79 -22.71
CA LYS A 233 -0.45 7.78 -24.03
C LYS A 233 -0.12 6.53 -24.81
N THR A 234 1.06 5.97 -24.56
CA THR A 234 1.55 4.76 -25.26
C THR A 234 1.67 3.54 -24.35
N ASP A 235 1.53 3.72 -23.04
CA ASP A 235 1.77 2.73 -21.99
C ASP A 235 3.18 2.13 -22.05
N LYS A 236 4.18 2.96 -22.36
CA LYS A 236 5.57 2.54 -22.48
C LYS A 236 6.46 3.21 -21.44
N ILE A 237 7.38 2.44 -20.90
CA ILE A 237 8.49 2.98 -20.10
C ILE A 237 9.41 3.73 -21.07
N ILE A 238 9.52 5.04 -20.87
CA ILE A 238 10.37 5.92 -21.69
C ILE A 238 11.72 6.20 -21.05
N ARG A 239 11.81 6.01 -19.73
CA ARG A 239 13.04 6.23 -18.96
C ARG A 239 12.98 5.47 -17.64
N THR A 240 14.16 5.11 -17.14
CA THR A 240 14.34 4.61 -15.77
C THR A 240 15.42 5.44 -15.07
N ILE A 241 15.15 5.83 -13.83
CA ILE A 241 16.13 6.44 -12.94
C ILE A 241 16.50 5.39 -11.90
N ALA A 242 17.72 4.88 -11.98
CA ALA A 242 18.21 3.87 -11.04
C ALA A 242 18.33 4.44 -9.63
N ALA A 243 18.04 3.61 -8.63
CA ALA A 243 18.31 3.97 -7.26
C ALA A 243 19.83 4.07 -7.01
N PRO A 244 20.30 4.93 -6.09
CA PRO A 244 21.72 5.13 -5.86
C PRO A 244 22.42 3.84 -5.39
N ILE A 245 23.70 3.70 -5.79
CA ILE A 245 24.63 2.73 -5.22
C ILE A 245 25.61 3.52 -4.34
N GLU A 246 25.70 3.16 -3.08
CA GLU A 246 26.54 3.82 -2.10
C GLU A 246 27.57 2.85 -1.54
N LYS A 247 28.69 3.41 -1.07
CA LYS A 247 29.72 2.63 -0.42
C LYS A 247 29.59 2.73 1.09
N GLU A 248 29.53 1.59 1.74
CA GLU A 248 29.48 1.49 3.19
C GLU A 248 30.55 0.55 3.74
N THR A 249 31.08 0.87 4.91
CA THR A 249 31.98 -0.04 5.62
C THR A 249 31.16 -1.02 6.47
N VAL A 250 31.02 -2.23 5.99
CA VAL A 250 30.35 -3.31 6.70
C VAL A 250 31.40 -4.26 7.26
N LYS A 251 31.49 -4.39 8.59
CA LYS A 251 32.46 -5.26 9.27
C LYS A 251 33.92 -4.98 8.83
N GLY A 252 34.27 -3.71 8.67
CA GLY A 252 35.61 -3.29 8.29
C GLY A 252 35.96 -3.45 6.81
N GLN A 253 35.01 -3.83 5.97
CA GLN A 253 35.17 -3.94 4.51
C GLN A 253 34.26 -2.95 3.79
N GLU A 254 34.79 -2.24 2.79
CA GLU A 254 33.99 -1.42 1.91
C GLU A 254 33.12 -2.31 1.01
N LYS A 255 31.82 -2.05 1.00
CA LYS A 255 30.84 -2.74 0.17
C LYS A 255 29.98 -1.73 -0.57
N GLU A 256 29.63 -2.06 -1.78
CA GLU A 256 28.60 -1.35 -2.53
C GLU A 256 27.22 -1.84 -2.09
N ILE A 257 26.38 -0.90 -1.67
CA ILE A 257 25.01 -1.16 -1.23
C ILE A 257 24.06 -0.50 -2.22
N GLN A 258 23.25 -1.31 -2.89
CA GLN A 258 22.17 -0.80 -3.72
C GLN A 258 21.07 -0.25 -2.82
N ARG A 259 20.76 1.04 -2.96
CA ARG A 259 19.61 1.64 -2.27
C ARG A 259 18.31 1.29 -2.95
N GLY A 260 17.21 1.42 -2.22
CA GLY A 260 15.86 1.25 -2.73
C GLY A 260 15.07 2.56 -2.66
N PHE A 261 14.05 2.68 -3.48
CA PHE A 261 13.03 3.69 -3.33
C PHE A 261 11.87 3.12 -2.51
N GLY A 262 11.39 3.87 -1.53
CA GLY A 262 10.23 3.48 -0.72
C GLY A 262 8.92 3.90 -1.39
N SER A 263 8.62 5.18 -1.30
CA SER A 263 7.40 5.79 -1.85
C SER A 263 7.71 7.05 -2.64
N ILE A 264 6.81 7.44 -3.52
CA ILE A 264 6.87 8.70 -4.26
C ILE A 264 5.57 9.48 -4.04
N VAL A 265 5.69 10.78 -3.80
CA VAL A 265 4.57 11.71 -3.70
C VAL A 265 4.86 12.99 -4.45
N GLN A 266 3.81 13.69 -4.87
CA GLN A 266 3.96 15.03 -5.46
C GLN A 266 3.68 16.08 -4.39
N SER A 267 4.59 17.06 -4.28
CA SER A 267 4.41 18.23 -3.43
C SER A 267 3.64 19.33 -4.15
N LYS A 268 3.23 20.34 -3.39
CA LYS A 268 2.44 21.49 -3.90
C LYS A 268 3.17 22.28 -4.97
N ASP A 269 4.49 22.35 -4.95
CA ASP A 269 5.31 23.03 -5.96
C ASP A 269 5.46 22.22 -7.26
N GLY A 270 4.86 21.03 -7.32
CA GLY A 270 4.89 20.14 -8.46
C GLY A 270 6.13 19.24 -8.54
N THR A 271 7.08 19.39 -7.62
CA THR A 271 8.21 18.45 -7.53
C THR A 271 7.78 17.11 -6.94
N LEU A 272 8.56 16.08 -7.20
CA LEU A 272 8.32 14.74 -6.68
C LEU A 272 9.32 14.41 -5.59
N TRP A 273 8.81 13.93 -4.47
CA TRP A 273 9.63 13.51 -3.34
C TRP A 273 9.63 12.00 -3.23
N ILE A 274 10.81 11.42 -3.05
CA ILE A 274 11.02 9.98 -3.00
C ILE A 274 11.67 9.66 -1.67
N SER A 275 11.01 8.83 -0.87
CA SER A 275 11.62 8.25 0.32
C SER A 275 12.60 7.15 -0.07
N MET A 276 13.65 7.00 0.72
CA MET A 276 14.72 6.04 0.46
C MET A 276 14.68 4.89 1.45
N THR A 277 15.15 3.73 1.01
CA THR A 277 15.39 2.56 1.86
C THR A 277 16.84 2.11 1.75
N GLN A 278 17.32 1.30 2.70
CA GLN A 278 18.71 0.84 2.66
C GLN A 278 19.00 -0.15 1.54
N ASN A 279 18.01 -0.87 1.08
CA ASN A 279 18.16 -1.81 -0.02
C ASN A 279 16.93 -1.79 -0.94
N THR A 280 17.02 -2.47 -2.07
CA THR A 280 15.95 -2.52 -3.06
C THR A 280 14.68 -3.23 -2.57
N ALA A 281 14.78 -4.06 -1.55
CA ALA A 281 13.64 -4.74 -0.95
C ALA A 281 12.95 -3.90 0.15
N GLY A 282 13.58 -2.78 0.57
CA GLY A 282 13.08 -1.95 1.64
C GLY A 282 13.13 -2.66 2.98
N ASP A 283 14.32 -2.73 3.59
CA ASP A 283 14.53 -3.44 4.86
C ASP A 283 14.07 -2.66 6.10
N GLY A 284 13.48 -1.49 5.91
CA GLY A 284 12.97 -0.64 6.97
C GLY A 284 14.02 0.20 7.67
N SER A 285 15.26 0.17 7.23
CA SER A 285 16.31 0.99 7.82
C SER A 285 16.14 2.45 7.42
N ALA A 286 16.31 3.35 8.38
CA ALA A 286 16.24 4.77 8.14
C ALA A 286 17.44 5.25 7.30
N LEU A 287 17.17 6.11 6.34
CA LEU A 287 18.18 6.89 5.67
C LEU A 287 18.03 8.38 6.00
N GLU A 288 19.15 9.08 6.04
CA GLU A 288 19.22 10.47 6.44
C GLU A 288 18.98 11.44 5.29
N TYR A 289 18.35 10.97 4.24
CA TYR A 289 18.03 11.79 3.08
C TYR A 289 16.82 11.29 2.31
N MET A 290 16.25 12.17 1.53
CA MET A 290 15.23 11.93 0.53
C MET A 290 15.71 12.46 -0.82
N LEU A 291 15.08 12.03 -1.89
CA LEU A 291 15.32 12.60 -3.21
C LEU A 291 14.17 13.53 -3.58
N ASN A 292 14.55 14.68 -4.18
CA ASN A 292 13.62 15.60 -4.82
C ASN A 292 13.85 15.56 -6.32
N LEU A 293 12.82 15.21 -7.08
CA LEU A 293 12.87 15.08 -8.53
C LEU A 293 12.02 16.17 -9.18
N ASN A 294 12.61 16.89 -10.11
CA ASN A 294 11.86 17.77 -10.99
C ASN A 294 11.26 16.96 -12.16
N PRO A 295 9.92 16.85 -12.29
CA PRO A 295 9.31 15.98 -13.31
C PRO A 295 9.43 16.51 -14.75
N TYR A 296 9.88 17.76 -14.94
CA TYR A 296 10.07 18.37 -16.25
C TYR A 296 11.49 18.15 -16.79
N THR A 297 12.48 18.26 -15.91
CA THR A 297 13.90 18.16 -16.29
C THR A 297 14.52 16.82 -15.94
N PHE A 298 13.85 16.04 -15.13
CA PHE A 298 14.34 14.78 -14.51
C PHE A 298 15.59 14.99 -13.65
N LYS A 299 15.86 16.23 -13.23
CA LYS A 299 16.94 16.50 -12.29
C LYS A 299 16.54 15.96 -10.93
N VAL A 300 17.47 15.23 -10.30
CA VAL A 300 17.32 14.68 -8.96
C VAL A 300 18.28 15.41 -8.03
N ASP A 301 17.77 15.92 -6.94
CA ASP A 301 18.54 16.55 -5.87
C ASP A 301 18.39 15.72 -4.59
N THR A 302 19.46 15.57 -3.83
CA THR A 302 19.46 14.90 -2.52
C THR A 302 19.18 15.93 -1.43
N VAL A 303 18.18 15.66 -0.61
CA VAL A 303 17.79 16.50 0.51
C VAL A 303 18.05 15.75 1.80
N LYS A 304 19.00 16.26 2.61
CA LYS A 304 19.32 15.68 3.91
C LYS A 304 18.20 15.93 4.92
N ILE A 305 17.88 14.90 5.68
CA ILE A 305 16.95 14.97 6.81
C ILE A 305 17.81 15.21 8.07
N PRO A 306 17.43 16.15 8.95
CA PRO A 306 18.11 16.33 10.21
C PRO A 306 18.14 15.03 11.04
N LEU A 307 19.27 14.69 11.66
CA LEU A 307 19.42 13.46 12.46
C LEU A 307 18.37 13.30 13.56
N SER A 308 17.87 14.42 14.09
CA SER A 308 16.79 14.44 15.08
C SER A 308 15.40 14.04 14.52
N GLU A 309 15.26 13.99 13.20
CA GLU A 309 14.00 13.78 12.49
C GLU A 309 14.08 12.58 11.52
N THR A 310 15.00 11.66 11.78
CA THR A 310 15.23 10.50 10.92
C THR A 310 13.94 9.71 10.70
N ILE A 311 13.60 9.48 9.45
CA ILE A 311 12.46 8.68 9.04
C ILE A 311 12.91 7.22 8.88
N GLY A 312 12.19 6.30 9.48
CA GLY A 312 12.47 4.87 9.34
C GLY A 312 11.24 4.02 9.52
N VAL A 313 11.28 2.85 8.94
CA VAL A 313 10.31 1.79 9.16
C VAL A 313 10.84 0.87 10.26
N VAL A 314 9.97 0.17 10.95
CA VAL A 314 10.38 -0.80 11.99
C VAL A 314 11.28 -1.86 11.36
N PRO A 315 12.50 -2.08 11.89
CA PRO A 315 13.40 -3.09 11.37
C PRO A 315 12.77 -4.49 11.36
N ASN A 316 13.11 -5.28 10.36
CA ASN A 316 12.57 -6.64 10.14
C ASN A 316 11.05 -6.69 9.90
N SER A 317 10.46 -5.60 9.49
CA SER A 317 9.08 -5.60 9.05
C SER A 317 8.97 -6.27 7.67
N TRP A 318 8.05 -7.19 7.52
CA TRP A 318 7.65 -7.73 6.21
C TRP A 318 7.09 -6.64 5.29
N TYR A 319 6.78 -5.48 5.85
CA TYR A 319 6.14 -4.34 5.24
C TYR A 319 7.10 -3.16 5.04
N ALA A 320 8.39 -3.39 5.24
CA ALA A 320 9.41 -2.36 5.09
C ALA A 320 9.39 -1.70 3.68
N TRP A 321 8.84 -2.40 2.71
CA TRP A 321 8.63 -1.92 1.36
C TRP A 321 7.13 -1.73 1.06
N THR A 322 6.45 -0.98 1.90
CA THR A 322 5.05 -0.62 1.69
C THR A 322 4.93 0.71 0.98
N ALA A 323 3.89 0.82 0.18
CA ALA A 323 3.69 1.97 -0.67
C ALA A 323 3.32 3.26 0.08
N ASP A 324 2.72 3.19 1.26
CA ASP A 324 1.95 4.30 1.82
C ASP A 324 2.55 4.96 3.06
N GLY A 325 3.84 4.73 3.30
CA GLY A 325 4.54 5.33 4.45
C GLY A 325 4.86 6.81 4.32
N PHE A 326 4.44 7.47 3.24
CA PHE A 326 4.84 8.82 2.92
C PHE A 326 3.71 9.62 2.25
N CYS A 327 3.42 10.78 2.75
CA CYS A 327 2.43 11.68 2.17
C CYS A 327 2.94 13.12 2.16
N ALA A 328 2.42 13.94 1.26
CA ALA A 328 2.68 15.37 1.19
C ALA A 328 1.45 16.15 1.64
N SER A 329 1.67 17.22 2.42
CA SER A 329 0.59 18.16 2.76
C SER A 329 0.16 18.95 1.54
N ALA A 330 -1.15 19.12 1.34
CA ALA A 330 -1.68 20.02 0.32
C ALA A 330 -1.50 21.51 0.67
N LYS A 331 -1.10 21.81 1.90
CA LYS A 331 -0.96 23.17 2.40
C LYS A 331 0.48 23.69 2.39
N GLU A 332 1.43 22.81 2.48
CA GLU A 332 2.86 23.11 2.60
C GLU A 332 3.66 22.55 1.42
#